data_9ade891e979c82374e5c27f481b08f87
#
_entry.id   9ade891e979c82374e5c27f481b08f87
#
_cell.length_a   1.000
_cell.length_b   1.000
_cell.length_c   1.000
_cell.angle_alpha   90.00
_cell.angle_beta   90.00
_cell.angle_gamma   90.00
#
_symmetry.space_group_name_H-M   'P 1'
#
loop_
_entity.id
_entity.type
_entity.pdbx_description
1 polymer ?
#
loop_
_entity_poly.entity_id
_entity_poly.type
_entity_poly.pdbx_seq_one_letter_code
_entity_poly.pdbx_strand_id
1 'polypeptide(L)'
;RQRQDVYKRQVGDIPLTDEKQGAIAVFENQNNLMSETFRNVRTNLQFMLGNGKKVILVTSTVSGEGKSFISGNLAISLSLLGKKVVIVGLDIRKPGLNKVFNISKREQGITQYLANPEKNLMDLVQLSDVSKNLYILPGGTVPPNPTELLARDGLDKAIETLKKNFEYVILDTAPVGMVTDTLL
;
A
#
# COMPACT_ATOMS: atom_id res chain seq x y z
N ARG A 1 21.24 -29.66 3.44
CA ARG A 1 20.45 -28.42 3.53
C ARG A 1 19.04 -28.77 3.06
N GLN A 2 18.10 -29.00 3.99
CA GLN A 2 16.68 -29.11 3.70
C GLN A 2 16.21 -27.75 3.16
N ARG A 3 15.71 -27.71 1.92
CA ARG A 3 14.89 -26.60 1.44
C ARG A 3 13.62 -26.64 2.29
N GLN A 4 13.45 -25.66 3.17
CA GLN A 4 12.14 -25.35 3.72
C GLN A 4 11.30 -24.85 2.51
N ASP A 5 10.38 -25.68 2.03
CA ASP A 5 9.36 -25.24 1.09
C ASP A 5 8.50 -24.18 1.79
N VAL A 6 8.75 -22.92 1.45
CA VAL A 6 7.91 -21.81 1.93
C VAL A 6 6.54 -21.99 1.28
N TYR A 7 5.61 -22.53 2.05
CA TYR A 7 4.22 -22.74 1.59
C TYR A 7 3.55 -21.38 1.43
N LYS A 8 3.43 -20.91 0.18
CA LYS A 8 2.72 -19.67 -0.15
C LYS A 8 1.22 -19.98 -0.17
N ARG A 9 0.46 -19.38 0.74
CA ARG A 9 -1.00 -19.46 0.71
C ARG A 9 -1.55 -18.51 -0.35
N GLN A 10 -2.39 -19.01 -1.23
CA GLN A 10 -3.18 -18.19 -2.14
C GLN A 10 -4.28 -17.48 -1.33
N VAL A 11 -4.35 -16.16 -1.44
CA VAL A 11 -5.35 -15.33 -0.77
C VAL A 11 -6.58 -15.14 -1.65
N GLY A 12 -6.39 -15.11 -2.96
CA GLY A 12 -7.45 -15.00 -3.97
C GLY A 12 -6.89 -14.74 -5.35
N ASP A 13 -7.76 -14.82 -6.35
CA ASP A 13 -7.49 -14.51 -7.73
C ASP A 13 -8.15 -13.17 -8.09
N ILE A 14 -7.41 -12.29 -8.77
CA ILE A 14 -7.94 -11.02 -9.26
C ILE A 14 -7.91 -11.10 -10.78
N PRO A 15 -9.09 -11.01 -11.44
CA PRO A 15 -9.16 -11.07 -12.89
C PRO A 15 -8.48 -9.86 -13.52
N LEU A 16 -7.99 -10.02 -14.74
CA LEU A 16 -7.47 -8.91 -15.54
C LEU A 16 -8.60 -7.91 -15.78
N THR A 17 -8.29 -6.64 -15.63
CA THR A 17 -9.20 -5.54 -15.96
C THR A 17 -8.84 -4.96 -17.32
N ASP A 18 -9.83 -4.54 -18.09
CA ASP A 18 -9.60 -3.67 -19.23
C ASP A 18 -9.05 -2.32 -18.75
N GLU A 19 -8.04 -1.79 -19.42
CA GLU A 19 -7.46 -0.47 -19.13
C GLU A 19 -8.48 0.67 -19.11
N LYS A 20 -9.64 0.46 -19.76
CA LYS A 20 -10.77 1.40 -19.82
C LYS A 20 -11.53 1.55 -18.49
N GLN A 21 -11.37 0.64 -17.54
CA GLN A 21 -12.12 0.66 -16.27
C GLN A 21 -11.53 1.57 -15.18
N GLY A 22 -10.39 2.20 -15.46
CA GLY A 22 -9.71 3.07 -14.48
C GLY A 22 -8.93 2.29 -13.40
N ALA A 23 -8.19 3.02 -12.58
CA ALA A 23 -7.34 2.43 -11.54
C ALA A 23 -8.11 2.06 -10.26
N ILE A 24 -9.29 2.62 -10.04
CA ILE A 24 -10.19 2.28 -8.93
C ILE A 24 -11.29 1.38 -9.47
N ALA A 25 -11.41 0.19 -8.91
CA ALA A 25 -12.37 -0.83 -9.31
C ALA A 25 -13.36 -1.21 -8.19
N VAL A 26 -13.07 -0.79 -6.95
CA VAL A 26 -13.90 -1.02 -5.78
C VAL A 26 -14.61 0.27 -5.40
N PHE A 27 -15.94 0.23 -5.38
CA PHE A 27 -16.77 1.39 -5.03
C PHE A 27 -17.79 1.00 -3.96
N GLU A 28 -18.19 1.98 -3.15
CA GLU A 28 -19.32 1.84 -2.24
C GLU A 28 -20.61 1.62 -3.06
N ASN A 29 -21.42 0.66 -2.66
CA ASN A 29 -22.72 0.34 -3.30
C ASN A 29 -22.66 -0.22 -4.76
N GLN A 30 -21.50 -0.69 -5.22
CA GLN A 30 -21.39 -1.40 -6.48
C GLN A 30 -21.14 -2.90 -6.27
N ASN A 31 -22.01 -3.71 -6.87
CA ASN A 31 -21.90 -5.17 -6.90
C ASN A 31 -21.39 -5.63 -8.28
N ASN A 32 -20.20 -5.17 -8.67
CA ASN A 32 -19.49 -5.68 -9.84
C ASN A 32 -18.52 -6.80 -9.45
N LEU A 33 -18.09 -7.58 -10.44
CA LEU A 33 -17.18 -8.72 -10.25
C LEU A 33 -15.92 -8.32 -9.46
N MET A 34 -15.37 -7.14 -9.73
CA MET A 34 -14.14 -6.67 -9.11
C MET A 34 -14.35 -6.31 -7.64
N SER A 35 -15.46 -5.64 -7.30
CA SER A 35 -15.83 -5.35 -5.91
C SER A 35 -16.02 -6.64 -5.10
N GLU A 36 -16.67 -7.66 -5.67
CA GLU A 36 -16.81 -8.97 -5.04
C GLU A 36 -15.47 -9.67 -4.85
N THR A 37 -14.60 -9.62 -5.87
CA THR A 37 -13.26 -10.20 -5.80
C THR A 37 -12.45 -9.59 -4.65
N PHE A 38 -12.39 -8.27 -4.55
CA PHE A 38 -11.68 -7.59 -3.46
C PHE A 38 -12.34 -7.82 -2.10
N ARG A 39 -13.65 -8.00 -2.04
CA ARG A 39 -14.35 -8.39 -0.81
C ARG A 39 -13.90 -9.78 -0.33
N ASN A 40 -13.77 -10.75 -1.25
CA ASN A 40 -13.28 -12.09 -0.96
C ASN A 40 -11.81 -12.07 -0.51
N VAL A 41 -10.94 -11.38 -1.25
CA VAL A 41 -9.52 -11.21 -0.88
C VAL A 41 -9.39 -10.59 0.51
N ARG A 42 -10.12 -9.52 0.80
CA ARG A 42 -10.16 -8.88 2.11
C ARG A 42 -10.58 -9.84 3.22
N THR A 43 -11.67 -10.59 3.00
CA THR A 43 -12.19 -11.56 3.98
C THR A 43 -11.16 -12.64 4.28
N ASN A 44 -10.56 -13.23 3.26
CA ASN A 44 -9.51 -14.22 3.41
C ASN A 44 -8.29 -13.67 4.16
N LEU A 45 -7.90 -12.44 3.83
CA LEU A 45 -6.79 -11.77 4.49
C LEU A 45 -7.09 -11.53 5.98
N GLN A 46 -8.30 -11.09 6.32
CA GLN A 46 -8.72 -10.90 7.72
C GLN A 46 -8.69 -12.20 8.52
N PHE A 47 -9.12 -13.30 7.94
CA PHE A 47 -9.00 -14.63 8.58
C PHE A 47 -7.53 -15.02 8.82
N MET A 48 -6.66 -14.76 7.88
CA MET A 48 -5.23 -15.09 8.01
C MET A 48 -4.52 -14.24 9.06
N LEU A 49 -4.91 -12.97 9.20
CA LEU A 49 -4.27 -12.02 10.10
C LEU A 49 -4.82 -12.07 11.54
N GLY A 50 -6.05 -12.55 11.74
CA GLY A 50 -6.74 -12.53 13.04
C GLY A 50 -7.12 -11.12 13.50
N ASN A 51 -7.30 -10.91 14.80
CA ASN A 51 -7.71 -9.60 15.36
C ASN A 51 -6.53 -8.67 15.64
N GLY A 52 -6.78 -7.36 15.58
CA GLY A 52 -5.84 -6.29 15.96
C GLY A 52 -5.37 -5.43 14.78
N LYS A 53 -4.42 -4.54 15.05
CA LYS A 53 -3.81 -3.65 14.04
C LYS A 53 -2.89 -4.43 13.12
N LYS A 54 -2.93 -4.16 11.82
CA LYS A 54 -2.24 -4.97 10.81
C LYS A 54 -1.40 -4.12 9.88
N VAL A 55 -0.19 -4.59 9.63
CA VAL A 55 0.69 -4.09 8.56
C VAL A 55 0.69 -5.12 7.44
N ILE A 56 0.35 -4.69 6.24
CA ILE A 56 0.26 -5.52 5.03
C ILE A 56 1.25 -4.97 4.03
N LEU A 57 2.27 -5.75 3.70
CA LEU A 57 3.22 -5.41 2.65
C LEU A 57 2.76 -6.03 1.33
N VAL A 58 2.64 -5.20 0.30
CA VAL A 58 2.29 -5.62 -1.06
C VAL A 58 3.50 -5.41 -1.96
N THR A 59 3.97 -6.50 -2.54
CA THR A 59 5.09 -6.48 -3.48
C THR A 59 4.79 -7.37 -4.70
N SER A 60 5.64 -7.32 -5.70
CA SER A 60 5.55 -8.12 -6.93
C SER A 60 6.92 -8.65 -7.33
N THR A 61 6.97 -9.61 -8.24
CA THR A 61 8.23 -10.14 -8.76
C THR A 61 8.85 -9.16 -9.76
N VAL A 62 8.04 -8.61 -10.66
CA VAL A 62 8.45 -7.65 -11.68
C VAL A 62 7.54 -6.43 -11.72
N SER A 63 7.98 -5.40 -12.44
CA SER A 63 7.17 -4.18 -12.64
C SER A 63 5.99 -4.48 -13.59
N GLY A 64 4.82 -3.91 -13.30
CA GLY A 64 3.64 -4.04 -14.17
C GLY A 64 2.67 -5.16 -13.80
N GLU A 65 2.92 -5.94 -12.74
CA GLU A 65 2.02 -7.02 -12.27
C GLU A 65 0.75 -6.52 -11.54
N GLY A 66 0.47 -5.23 -11.57
CA GLY A 66 -0.74 -4.66 -10.95
C GLY A 66 -0.64 -4.41 -9.44
N LYS A 67 0.55 -4.46 -8.86
CA LYS A 67 0.80 -4.28 -7.42
C LYS A 67 0.05 -3.08 -6.81
N SER A 68 0.26 -1.87 -7.36
CA SER A 68 -0.38 -0.64 -6.85
C SER A 68 -1.90 -0.61 -7.08
N PHE A 69 -2.40 -1.28 -8.14
CA PHE A 69 -3.82 -1.52 -8.34
C PHE A 69 -4.40 -2.40 -7.22
N ILE A 70 -3.71 -3.50 -6.91
CA ILE A 70 -4.14 -4.44 -5.86
C ILE A 70 -4.08 -3.77 -4.48
N SER A 71 -2.97 -3.11 -4.13
CA SER A 71 -2.81 -2.45 -2.83
C SER A 71 -3.83 -1.32 -2.63
N GLY A 72 -4.07 -0.51 -3.67
CA GLY A 72 -5.04 0.58 -3.63
C GLY A 72 -6.49 0.09 -3.46
N ASN A 73 -6.92 -0.88 -4.27
CA ASN A 73 -8.28 -1.42 -4.18
C ASN A 73 -8.52 -2.25 -2.91
N LEU A 74 -7.49 -2.93 -2.39
CA LEU A 74 -7.55 -3.58 -1.08
C LEU A 74 -7.73 -2.55 0.05
N ALA A 75 -6.99 -1.44 0.00
CA ALA A 75 -7.12 -0.35 0.97
C ALA A 75 -8.53 0.25 0.96
N ILE A 76 -9.08 0.49 -0.23
CA ILE A 76 -10.47 0.94 -0.40
C ILE A 76 -11.43 -0.09 0.21
N SER A 77 -11.29 -1.37 -0.15
CA SER A 77 -12.17 -2.44 0.34
C SER A 77 -12.17 -2.55 1.87
N LEU A 78 -11.02 -2.38 2.53
CA LEU A 78 -10.91 -2.36 3.99
C LEU A 78 -11.55 -1.12 4.60
N SER A 79 -11.36 0.06 3.98
CA SER A 79 -11.91 1.32 4.47
C SER A 79 -13.44 1.37 4.40
N LEU A 80 -14.04 0.70 3.43
CA LEU A 80 -15.51 0.58 3.29
C LEU A 80 -16.16 -0.24 4.41
N LEU A 81 -15.39 -1.03 5.16
CA LEU A 81 -15.84 -1.67 6.40
C LEU A 81 -15.85 -0.73 7.62
N GLY A 82 -15.59 0.54 7.44
CA GLY A 82 -15.42 1.50 8.53
C GLY A 82 -14.06 1.42 9.22
N LYS A 83 -13.11 0.64 8.69
CA LYS A 83 -11.75 0.52 9.23
C LYS A 83 -10.91 1.71 8.83
N LYS A 84 -10.18 2.29 9.79
CA LYS A 84 -9.26 3.38 9.54
C LYS A 84 -7.98 2.84 8.91
N VAL A 85 -7.79 3.09 7.62
CA VAL A 85 -6.73 2.52 6.78
C VAL A 85 -5.79 3.61 6.30
N VAL A 86 -4.49 3.35 6.31
CA VAL A 86 -3.50 4.16 5.59
C VAL A 86 -2.76 3.29 4.57
N ILE A 87 -2.60 3.82 3.35
CA ILE A 87 -1.74 3.23 2.33
C ILE A 87 -0.52 4.11 2.13
N VAL A 88 0.66 3.49 2.10
CA VAL A 88 1.97 4.16 2.01
C VAL A 88 2.65 3.79 0.70
N GLY A 89 3.02 4.78 -0.09
CA GLY A 89 3.77 4.60 -1.33
C GLY A 89 5.27 4.46 -1.08
N LEU A 90 5.77 3.23 -1.00
CA LEU A 90 7.20 2.95 -0.84
C LEU A 90 7.91 2.61 -2.16
N ASP A 91 7.17 2.46 -3.27
CA ASP A 91 7.75 2.43 -4.61
C ASP A 91 8.05 3.87 -5.08
N ILE A 92 9.13 4.43 -4.54
CA ILE A 92 9.52 5.83 -4.78
C ILE A 92 9.96 6.05 -6.22
N ARG A 93 10.55 5.03 -6.86
CA ARG A 93 11.08 5.13 -8.23
C ARG A 93 9.98 5.14 -9.28
N LYS A 94 8.94 4.35 -9.09
CA LYS A 94 7.78 4.24 -9.98
C LYS A 94 6.48 4.31 -9.18
N PRO A 95 6.10 5.50 -8.65
CA PRO A 95 4.99 5.65 -7.70
C PRO A 95 3.64 5.37 -8.36
N GLY A 96 3.25 4.09 -8.40
CA GLY A 96 1.99 3.62 -8.99
C GLY A 96 0.76 4.15 -8.27
N LEU A 97 0.84 4.36 -6.96
CA LEU A 97 -0.26 4.94 -6.16
C LEU A 97 -0.67 6.34 -6.63
N ASN A 98 0.27 7.12 -7.16
CA ASN A 98 -0.05 8.44 -7.69
C ASN A 98 -1.06 8.39 -8.84
N LYS A 99 -1.04 7.31 -9.63
CA LYS A 99 -2.03 7.08 -10.71
C LYS A 99 -3.35 6.57 -10.15
N VAL A 100 -3.31 5.72 -9.13
CA VAL A 100 -4.53 5.15 -8.52
C VAL A 100 -5.35 6.23 -7.85
N PHE A 101 -4.71 7.13 -7.09
CA PHE A 101 -5.39 8.15 -6.28
C PHE A 101 -5.26 9.57 -6.83
N ASN A 102 -4.81 9.73 -8.07
CA ASN A 102 -4.63 11.02 -8.74
C ASN A 102 -3.77 12.03 -7.92
N ILE A 103 -2.67 11.54 -7.34
CA ILE A 103 -1.79 12.33 -6.48
C ILE A 103 -0.78 13.10 -7.35
N SER A 104 -0.56 14.38 -7.03
CA SER A 104 0.46 15.19 -7.70
C SER A 104 1.87 14.63 -7.47
N LYS A 105 2.73 14.65 -8.52
CA LYS A 105 4.14 14.28 -8.41
C LYS A 105 4.96 15.22 -7.49
N ARG A 106 4.44 16.39 -7.18
CA ARG A 106 5.08 17.38 -6.31
C ARG A 106 4.65 17.27 -4.85
N GLU A 107 3.74 16.34 -4.57
CA GLU A 107 3.25 16.10 -3.22
C GLU A 107 4.37 15.67 -2.30
N GLN A 108 4.37 16.18 -1.08
CA GLN A 108 5.26 15.71 -0.03
C GLN A 108 4.79 14.35 0.50
N GLY A 109 5.72 13.52 0.96
CA GLY A 109 5.39 12.18 1.43
C GLY A 109 6.46 11.59 2.33
N ILE A 110 6.52 10.25 2.37
CA ILE A 110 7.41 9.53 3.28
C ILE A 110 8.88 9.91 3.11
N THR A 111 9.35 10.22 1.88
CA THR A 111 10.75 10.61 1.65
C THR A 111 11.13 11.91 2.35
N GLN A 112 10.21 12.87 2.48
CA GLN A 112 10.45 14.12 3.20
C GLN A 112 10.56 13.90 4.71
N TYR A 113 9.80 12.95 5.26
CA TYR A 113 9.92 12.55 6.66
C TYR A 113 11.24 11.82 6.91
N LEU A 114 11.60 10.86 6.06
CA LEU A 114 12.84 10.09 6.21
C LEU A 114 14.09 10.96 6.07
N ALA A 115 14.03 12.00 5.22
CA ALA A 115 15.12 12.98 5.07
C ALA A 115 15.21 13.95 6.26
N ASN A 116 14.10 14.24 6.91
CA ASN A 116 14.03 15.13 8.08
C ASN A 116 13.05 14.57 9.12
N PRO A 117 13.52 13.71 10.04
CA PRO A 117 12.69 13.07 11.08
C PRO A 117 12.06 14.03 12.11
N GLU A 118 12.47 15.32 12.12
CA GLU A 118 11.83 16.35 12.96
C GLU A 118 10.43 16.74 12.44
N LYS A 119 10.13 16.41 11.18
CA LYS A 119 8.79 16.62 10.63
C LYS A 119 7.79 15.69 11.31
N ASN A 120 6.60 16.21 11.55
CA ASN A 120 5.50 15.36 11.98
C ASN A 120 4.99 14.52 10.80
N LEU A 121 5.10 13.19 10.92
CA LEU A 121 4.66 12.25 9.87
C LEU A 121 3.18 12.44 9.51
N MET A 122 2.34 12.73 10.50
CA MET A 122 0.89 12.83 10.31
C MET A 122 0.47 14.04 9.46
N ASP A 123 1.30 15.08 9.38
CA ASP A 123 1.05 16.25 8.52
C ASP A 123 1.24 15.93 7.03
N LEU A 124 1.90 14.80 6.71
CA LEU A 124 2.11 14.31 5.34
C LEU A 124 1.04 13.29 4.91
N VAL A 125 0.20 12.85 5.84
CA VAL A 125 -0.89 11.90 5.58
C VAL A 125 -2.12 12.67 5.11
N GLN A 126 -2.67 12.27 3.97
CA GLN A 126 -3.80 12.92 3.32
C GLN A 126 -5.04 12.03 3.40
N LEU A 127 -6.22 12.64 3.58
CA LEU A 127 -7.49 11.94 3.43
C LEU A 127 -7.75 11.69 1.94
N SER A 128 -8.16 10.47 1.59
CA SER A 128 -8.54 10.12 0.23
C SER A 128 -9.93 10.66 -0.13
N ASP A 129 -10.11 11.09 -1.38
CA ASP A 129 -11.43 11.46 -1.92
C ASP A 129 -12.36 10.25 -2.12
N VAL A 130 -11.82 9.03 -2.07
CA VAL A 130 -12.56 7.79 -2.36
C VAL A 130 -13.34 7.29 -1.15
N SER A 131 -12.81 7.46 0.06
CA SER A 131 -13.44 6.97 1.30
C SER A 131 -12.99 7.81 2.50
N LYS A 132 -13.94 8.15 3.36
CA LYS A 132 -13.69 8.91 4.61
C LYS A 132 -12.79 8.19 5.63
N ASN A 133 -12.57 6.89 5.46
CA ASN A 133 -11.72 6.09 6.34
C ASN A 133 -10.39 5.68 5.68
N LEU A 134 -10.14 6.14 4.44
CA LEU A 134 -8.91 5.87 3.71
C LEU A 134 -8.00 7.08 3.70
N TYR A 135 -6.78 6.88 4.14
CA TYR A 135 -5.72 7.86 4.17
C TYR A 135 -4.55 7.41 3.30
N ILE A 136 -3.83 8.35 2.74
CA ILE A 136 -2.71 8.11 1.84
C ILE A 136 -1.49 8.85 2.35
N LEU A 137 -0.37 8.14 2.47
CA LEU A 137 0.95 8.72 2.64
C LEU A 137 1.72 8.51 1.34
N PRO A 138 1.84 9.54 0.49
CA PRO A 138 2.54 9.43 -0.79
C PRO A 138 4.02 9.08 -0.60
N GLY A 139 4.66 8.57 -1.64
CA GLY A 139 6.11 8.36 -1.67
C GLY A 139 6.90 9.66 -1.51
N GLY A 140 6.36 10.74 -2.06
CA GLY A 140 7.03 12.03 -2.09
C GLY A 140 7.95 12.19 -3.30
N THR A 141 8.79 13.21 -3.29
CA THR A 141 9.79 13.44 -4.35
C THR A 141 10.92 12.42 -4.27
N VAL A 142 11.41 11.98 -5.42
CA VAL A 142 12.51 11.00 -5.50
C VAL A 142 13.81 11.63 -5.00
N PRO A 143 14.40 11.13 -3.91
CA PRO A 143 15.70 11.61 -3.42
C PRO A 143 16.85 11.07 -4.29
N PRO A 144 18.05 11.66 -4.20
CA PRO A 144 19.23 11.14 -4.91
C PRO A 144 19.57 9.69 -4.55
N ASN A 145 19.39 9.31 -3.27
CA ASN A 145 19.73 7.99 -2.73
C ASN A 145 18.48 7.32 -2.12
N PRO A 146 17.52 6.83 -2.91
CA PRO A 146 16.25 6.31 -2.40
C PRO A 146 16.43 5.06 -1.54
N THR A 147 17.32 4.14 -1.90
CA THR A 147 17.57 2.90 -1.17
C THR A 147 18.13 3.15 0.23
N GLU A 148 19.13 4.03 0.36
CA GLU A 148 19.71 4.40 1.65
C GLU A 148 18.68 5.08 2.56
N LEU A 149 17.80 5.87 1.98
CA LEU A 149 16.78 6.58 2.74
C LEU A 149 15.76 5.62 3.34
N LEU A 150 15.34 4.60 2.59
CA LEU A 150 14.41 3.56 3.06
C LEU A 150 15.06 2.60 4.08
N ALA A 151 16.37 2.37 3.99
CA ALA A 151 17.11 1.51 4.90
C ALA A 151 17.40 2.13 6.27
N ARG A 152 16.99 3.38 6.51
CA ARG A 152 17.21 4.06 7.79
C ARG A 152 16.16 3.66 8.82
N ASP A 153 16.53 3.70 10.11
CA ASP A 153 15.63 3.50 11.27
C ASP A 153 14.37 4.36 11.24
N GLY A 154 14.36 5.40 10.40
CA GLY A 154 13.22 6.29 10.19
C GLY A 154 11.98 5.58 9.66
N LEU A 155 12.13 4.56 8.81
CA LEU A 155 11.01 3.80 8.27
C LEU A 155 10.29 3.00 9.35
N ASP A 156 11.03 2.34 10.24
CA ASP A 156 10.45 1.61 11.37
C ASP A 156 9.67 2.54 12.29
N LYS A 157 10.23 3.72 12.60
CA LYS A 157 9.55 4.75 13.41
C LYS A 157 8.27 5.26 12.71
N ALA A 158 8.33 5.44 11.40
CA ALA A 158 7.14 5.83 10.62
C ALA A 158 6.05 4.76 10.71
N ILE A 159 6.39 3.49 10.48
CA ILE A 159 5.44 2.36 10.57
C ILE A 159 4.85 2.26 11.97
N GLU A 160 5.65 2.37 13.03
CA GLU A 160 5.15 2.36 14.41
C GLU A 160 4.20 3.53 14.70
N THR A 161 4.48 4.71 14.17
CA THR A 161 3.59 5.88 14.28
C THR A 161 2.26 5.63 13.56
N LEU A 162 2.31 5.07 12.35
CA LEU A 162 1.11 4.73 11.59
C LEU A 162 0.28 3.64 12.27
N LYS A 163 0.91 2.61 12.82
CA LYS A 163 0.25 1.54 13.59
C LYS A 163 -0.53 2.08 14.79
N LYS A 164 -0.07 3.17 15.41
CA LYS A 164 -0.79 3.80 16.53
C LYS A 164 -2.05 4.53 16.08
N ASN A 165 -2.08 5.04 14.86
CA ASN A 165 -3.14 5.92 14.36
C ASN A 165 -4.14 5.22 13.44
N PHE A 166 -3.78 4.05 12.86
CA PHE A 166 -4.58 3.32 11.88
C PHE A 166 -4.77 1.85 12.28
N GLU A 167 -5.89 1.27 11.89
CA GLU A 167 -6.17 -0.16 12.11
C GLU A 167 -5.42 -1.03 11.10
N TYR A 168 -5.28 -0.54 9.85
CA TYR A 168 -4.50 -1.18 8.80
C TYR A 168 -3.50 -0.19 8.19
N VAL A 169 -2.29 -0.68 8.00
CA VAL A 169 -1.21 0.02 7.29
C VAL A 169 -0.83 -0.84 6.08
N ILE A 170 -1.05 -0.34 4.88
CA ILE A 170 -0.72 -1.05 3.65
C ILE A 170 0.51 -0.39 3.04
N LEU A 171 1.56 -1.19 2.80
CA LEU A 171 2.82 -0.74 2.23
C LEU A 171 2.89 -1.19 0.77
N ASP A 172 2.77 -0.25 -0.18
CA ASP A 172 2.95 -0.49 -1.61
C ASP A 172 4.42 -0.33 -1.98
N THR A 173 5.16 -1.44 -2.11
CA THR A 173 6.62 -1.45 -2.24
C THR A 173 7.08 -1.66 -3.67
N ALA A 174 8.38 -1.46 -3.94
CA ALA A 174 8.99 -1.79 -5.22
C ALA A 174 8.99 -3.32 -5.48
N PRO A 175 9.05 -3.77 -6.76
CA PRO A 175 9.20 -5.18 -7.08
C PRO A 175 10.50 -5.77 -6.54
N VAL A 176 10.43 -6.93 -5.85
CA VAL A 176 11.61 -7.59 -5.25
C VAL A 176 12.64 -8.08 -6.26
N GLY A 177 12.22 -8.35 -7.50
CA GLY A 177 13.13 -8.79 -8.56
C GLY A 177 14.01 -7.68 -9.18
N MET A 178 13.71 -6.40 -8.85
CA MET A 178 14.40 -5.25 -9.46
C MET A 178 15.23 -4.43 -8.47
N VAL A 179 14.92 -4.50 -7.17
CA VAL A 179 15.55 -3.68 -6.13
C VAL A 179 15.60 -4.40 -4.80
N THR A 180 16.65 -4.16 -4.05
CA THR A 180 16.85 -4.71 -2.70
C THR A 180 16.07 -3.94 -1.63
N ASP A 181 15.44 -2.84 -1.98
CA ASP A 181 14.75 -1.92 -1.05
C ASP A 181 13.63 -2.58 -0.24
N THR A 182 13.07 -3.68 -0.76
CA THR A 182 11.95 -4.40 -0.12
C THR A 182 12.41 -5.51 0.83
N LEU A 183 13.70 -5.87 0.80
CA LEU A 183 14.29 -6.95 1.60
C LEU A 183 15.02 -6.46 2.87
N LEU A 184 15.03 -5.17 3.08
CA LEU A 184 15.55 -4.53 4.28
C LEU A 184 14.36 -4.19 5.19
#